data_592a431ce35614fd0f3d3237cb364daf
#
_entry.id   592a431ce35614fd0f3d3237cb364daf
#
_cell.length_a   1.000
_cell.length_b   1.000
_cell.length_c   1.000
_cell.angle_alpha   90.00
_cell.angle_beta   90.00
_cell.angle_gamma   90.00
#
_symmetry.space_group_name_H-M   'P 1'
#
loop_
_entity.id
_entity.type
_entity.pdbx_description
1 polymer ?
#
loop_
_entity_poly.entity_id
_entity_poly.type
_entity_poly.pdbx_seq_one_letter_code
_entity_poly.pdbx_strand_id
1 'polypeptide(L)'
;DVFWQWLATFSVFIDNPVNIGYKVAGYDLPQLNIQEIIVDGNEPIKETLTLTERRQARKDSLTLRCEKAAEIANNSDEQWLIWCDLNDESAKLHEVINDSVEVKGSDKPEHKSNSMIGFSEGKIKCLVTKPSIAGFGMNWQNCHNMIFTGLSDSYEQFYQAVRRCYRFGQKKPVNVYIIISAKEGCVKENIERKQADFLK
;
A
#
# COMPACT_ATOMS: atom_id res chain seq x y z
N ASP A 1 -17.76 21.80 15.83
CA ASP A 1 -18.07 20.47 16.32
C ASP A 1 -17.57 20.33 17.77
N VAL A 2 -18.47 20.10 18.71
CA VAL A 2 -18.22 20.09 20.18
C VAL A 2 -17.15 19.05 20.57
N PHE A 3 -17.11 17.90 19.90
CA PHE A 3 -16.12 16.86 20.15
C PHE A 3 -14.70 17.32 19.85
N TRP A 4 -14.47 17.92 18.70
CA TRP A 4 -13.14 18.41 18.31
C TRP A 4 -12.67 19.58 19.14
N GLN A 5 -13.59 20.48 19.55
CA GLN A 5 -13.29 21.57 20.46
C GLN A 5 -12.88 21.02 21.84
N TRP A 6 -13.60 20.02 22.34
CA TRP A 6 -13.24 19.35 23.60
C TRP A 6 -11.88 18.65 23.49
N LEU A 7 -11.62 17.90 22.40
CA LEU A 7 -10.34 17.25 22.17
C LEU A 7 -9.18 18.25 22.16
N ALA A 8 -9.34 19.40 21.52
CA ALA A 8 -8.33 20.45 21.43
C ALA A 8 -7.97 21.10 22.78
N THR A 9 -8.74 20.87 23.83
CA THR A 9 -8.43 21.41 25.17
C THR A 9 -7.26 20.69 25.84
N PHE A 10 -6.94 19.45 25.46
CA PHE A 10 -5.88 18.64 26.06
C PHE A 10 -5.02 17.88 25.08
N SER A 11 -5.25 18.03 23.77
CA SER A 11 -4.47 17.40 22.72
C SER A 11 -4.05 18.40 21.65
N VAL A 12 -2.91 18.12 21.01
CA VAL A 12 -2.40 18.86 19.85
C VAL A 12 -2.12 17.87 18.74
N PHE A 13 -2.65 18.11 17.55
CA PHE A 13 -2.27 17.38 16.37
C PHE A 13 -1.11 18.11 15.68
N ILE A 14 0.02 17.43 15.52
CA ILE A 14 1.21 17.97 14.85
C ILE A 14 1.62 16.97 13.77
N ASP A 15 1.49 17.36 12.52
CA ASP A 15 1.92 16.60 11.34
C ASP A 15 3.32 17.03 10.87
N ASN A 16 3.67 18.32 11.09
CA ASN A 16 4.96 18.87 10.74
C ASN A 16 5.44 19.82 11.86
N PRO A 17 6.68 19.66 12.39
CA PRO A 17 7.24 20.53 13.41
C PRO A 17 7.28 22.01 13.03
N VAL A 18 7.24 22.36 11.74
CA VAL A 18 7.17 23.73 11.25
C VAL A 18 5.90 24.44 11.75
N ASN A 19 4.79 23.70 11.92
CA ASN A 19 3.51 24.22 12.39
C ASN A 19 3.56 24.76 13.83
N ILE A 20 4.59 24.36 14.58
CA ILE A 20 4.86 24.82 15.95
C ILE A 20 6.19 25.58 16.07
N GLY A 21 6.72 26.09 14.94
CA GLY A 21 7.87 27.00 14.91
C GLY A 21 9.25 26.35 14.83
N TYR A 22 9.34 25.00 14.70
CA TYR A 22 10.62 24.31 14.56
C TYR A 22 10.94 24.01 13.09
N LYS A 23 12.10 24.47 12.62
CA LYS A 23 12.61 24.13 11.30
C LYS A 23 13.47 22.85 11.42
N VAL A 24 12.89 21.73 11.08
CA VAL A 24 13.57 20.41 11.08
C VAL A 24 13.56 19.87 9.65
N ALA A 25 14.75 19.57 9.11
CA ALA A 25 14.86 18.97 7.78
C ALA A 25 14.29 17.54 7.76
N GLY A 26 13.70 17.14 6.62
CA GLY A 26 13.20 15.77 6.39
C GLY A 26 11.70 15.58 6.61
N TYR A 27 10.97 16.61 7.01
CA TYR A 27 9.50 16.59 7.07
C TYR A 27 8.85 17.00 5.75
N ASP A 28 9.58 17.70 4.87
CA ASP A 28 9.14 17.96 3.51
C ASP A 28 9.33 16.66 2.70
N LEU A 29 8.25 15.90 2.59
CA LEU A 29 8.28 14.65 1.87
C LEU A 29 8.35 14.88 0.36
N PRO A 30 9.06 14.02 -0.39
CA PRO A 30 9.09 14.09 -1.84
C PRO A 30 7.71 13.81 -2.44
N GLN A 31 7.59 13.95 -3.75
CA GLN A 31 6.33 13.70 -4.45
C GLN A 31 5.82 12.28 -4.23
N LEU A 32 4.51 12.15 -3.99
CA LEU A 32 3.79 10.88 -3.97
C LEU A 32 3.02 10.73 -5.28
N ASN A 33 3.39 9.73 -6.08
CA ASN A 33 2.77 9.41 -7.36
C ASN A 33 1.89 8.19 -7.18
N ILE A 34 0.58 8.34 -7.33
CA ILE A 34 -0.36 7.22 -7.28
C ILE A 34 -0.91 6.99 -8.68
N GLN A 35 -0.69 5.78 -9.21
CA GLN A 35 -1.14 5.36 -10.54
C GLN A 35 -2.04 4.14 -10.44
N GLU A 36 -3.21 4.22 -11.05
CA GLU A 36 -4.12 3.10 -11.19
C GLU A 36 -3.91 2.37 -12.52
N ILE A 37 -3.94 1.04 -12.47
CA ILE A 37 -3.79 0.17 -13.63
C ILE A 37 -4.97 -0.81 -13.65
N ILE A 38 -5.76 -0.76 -14.71
CA ILE A 38 -6.90 -1.65 -14.92
C ILE A 38 -6.46 -2.78 -15.84
N VAL A 39 -6.63 -4.04 -15.42
CA VAL A 39 -6.07 -5.21 -16.14
C VAL A 39 -7.03 -5.89 -17.11
N ASP A 40 -8.35 -5.70 -16.98
CA ASP A 40 -9.38 -6.44 -17.72
C ASP A 40 -10.42 -5.53 -18.39
N GLY A 41 -10.05 -4.29 -18.70
CA GLY A 41 -10.91 -3.30 -19.36
C GLY A 41 -10.29 -1.92 -19.41
N ASN A 42 -10.95 -0.99 -20.11
CA ASN A 42 -10.45 0.36 -20.27
C ASN A 42 -11.03 1.36 -19.25
N GLU A 43 -12.17 1.02 -18.63
CA GLU A 43 -12.82 1.89 -17.65
C GLU A 43 -13.44 1.06 -16.50
N PRO A 44 -13.49 1.61 -15.29
CA PRO A 44 -14.18 0.99 -14.17
C PRO A 44 -15.68 0.87 -14.44
N ILE A 45 -16.27 -0.28 -14.15
CA ILE A 45 -17.71 -0.46 -14.18
C ILE A 45 -18.30 0.31 -13.01
N LYS A 46 -19.16 1.29 -13.32
CA LYS A 46 -19.84 2.16 -12.32
C LYS A 46 -21.02 1.51 -11.60
N GLU A 47 -21.25 0.23 -11.84
CA GLU A 47 -22.34 -0.49 -11.17
C GLU A 47 -22.01 -0.74 -9.70
N THR A 48 -23.03 -0.58 -8.86
CA THR A 48 -22.90 -0.86 -7.42
C THR A 48 -22.89 -2.36 -7.20
N LEU A 49 -21.70 -2.95 -7.20
CA LEU A 49 -21.51 -4.37 -6.92
C LEU A 49 -21.65 -4.68 -5.43
N THR A 50 -22.28 -5.79 -5.11
CA THR A 50 -22.32 -6.35 -3.76
C THR A 50 -20.92 -6.78 -3.30
N LEU A 51 -20.72 -6.93 -2.00
CA LEU A 51 -19.44 -7.41 -1.45
C LEU A 51 -19.05 -8.79 -2.00
N THR A 52 -20.03 -9.65 -2.28
CA THR A 52 -19.80 -10.99 -2.85
C THR A 52 -19.32 -10.90 -4.30
N GLU A 53 -19.95 -10.06 -5.11
CA GLU A 53 -19.56 -9.83 -6.51
C GLU A 53 -18.17 -9.22 -6.61
N ARG A 54 -17.84 -8.25 -5.76
CA ARG A 54 -16.47 -7.67 -5.68
C ARG A 54 -15.43 -8.71 -5.30
N ARG A 55 -15.73 -9.60 -4.34
CA ARG A 55 -14.82 -10.70 -3.97
C ARG A 55 -14.64 -11.69 -5.11
N GLN A 56 -15.70 -11.98 -5.86
CA GLN A 56 -15.61 -12.86 -7.02
C GLN A 56 -14.80 -12.21 -8.14
N ALA A 57 -15.06 -10.94 -8.49
CA ALA A 57 -14.27 -10.19 -9.47
C ALA A 57 -12.78 -10.16 -9.13
N ARG A 58 -12.46 -10.02 -7.84
CA ARG A 58 -11.10 -10.05 -7.34
C ARG A 58 -10.42 -11.41 -7.51
N LYS A 59 -11.16 -12.51 -7.34
CA LYS A 59 -10.66 -13.86 -7.60
C LYS A 59 -10.47 -14.12 -9.09
N ASP A 60 -11.44 -13.71 -9.92
CA ASP A 60 -11.41 -13.92 -11.36
C ASP A 60 -10.27 -13.16 -12.03
N SER A 61 -9.90 -11.98 -11.54
CA SER A 61 -8.83 -11.13 -12.06
C SER A 61 -7.45 -11.40 -11.42
N LEU A 62 -7.35 -12.32 -10.46
CA LEU A 62 -6.15 -12.56 -9.66
C LEU A 62 -4.88 -12.75 -10.52
N THR A 63 -4.95 -13.66 -11.48
CA THR A 63 -3.81 -13.97 -12.36
C THR A 63 -3.36 -12.75 -13.14
N LEU A 64 -4.28 -12.03 -13.79
CA LEU A 64 -3.97 -10.84 -14.57
C LEU A 64 -3.33 -9.73 -13.71
N ARG A 65 -3.82 -9.52 -12.49
CA ARG A 65 -3.26 -8.52 -11.57
C ARG A 65 -1.86 -8.91 -11.09
N CYS A 66 -1.64 -10.19 -10.76
CA CYS A 66 -0.33 -10.68 -10.35
C CYS A 66 0.69 -10.65 -11.49
N GLU A 67 0.31 -11.02 -12.72
CA GLU A 67 1.16 -10.94 -13.90
C GLU A 67 1.54 -9.48 -14.22
N LYS A 68 0.59 -8.54 -14.11
CA LYS A 68 0.89 -7.12 -14.31
C LYS A 68 1.83 -6.57 -13.23
N ALA A 69 1.68 -7.00 -11.98
CA ALA A 69 2.61 -6.66 -10.91
C ALA A 69 4.02 -7.20 -11.19
N ALA A 70 4.11 -8.44 -11.67
CA ALA A 70 5.38 -9.06 -12.05
C ALA A 70 6.03 -8.35 -13.24
N GLU A 71 5.27 -7.97 -14.26
CA GLU A 71 5.77 -7.18 -15.38
C GLU A 71 6.46 -5.89 -14.90
N ILE A 72 5.84 -5.18 -13.97
CA ILE A 72 6.38 -3.92 -13.43
C ILE A 72 7.62 -4.18 -12.58
N ALA A 73 7.54 -5.10 -11.62
CA ALA A 73 8.60 -5.35 -10.66
C ALA A 73 9.84 -6.02 -11.30
N ASN A 74 9.65 -6.97 -12.24
CA ASN A 74 10.73 -7.70 -12.89
C ASN A 74 11.51 -6.83 -13.89
N ASN A 75 10.88 -5.79 -14.45
CA ASN A 75 11.53 -4.86 -15.38
C ASN A 75 12.31 -3.73 -14.67
N SER A 76 12.51 -3.84 -13.36
CA SER A 76 13.20 -2.84 -12.55
C SER A 76 14.23 -3.50 -11.63
N ASP A 77 15.37 -2.86 -11.45
CA ASP A 77 16.40 -3.28 -10.48
C ASP A 77 16.21 -2.66 -9.08
N GLU A 78 15.21 -1.82 -8.93
CA GLU A 78 14.88 -1.15 -7.67
C GLU A 78 14.17 -2.09 -6.69
N GLN A 79 14.12 -1.69 -5.41
CA GLN A 79 13.33 -2.41 -4.40
C GLN A 79 11.82 -2.18 -4.60
N TRP A 80 11.04 -3.24 -4.37
CA TRP A 80 9.58 -3.22 -4.49
C TRP A 80 8.89 -3.78 -3.26
N LEU A 81 7.93 -3.05 -2.74
CA LEU A 81 7.00 -3.52 -1.70
C LEU A 81 5.66 -3.86 -2.35
N ILE A 82 5.31 -5.14 -2.32
CA ILE A 82 4.12 -5.66 -2.99
C ILE A 82 3.07 -6.00 -1.93
N TRP A 83 1.97 -5.29 -1.94
CA TRP A 83 0.84 -5.48 -1.05
C TRP A 83 -0.24 -6.33 -1.70
N CYS A 84 -0.68 -7.38 -1.02
CA CYS A 84 -1.80 -8.22 -1.42
C CYS A 84 -2.83 -8.33 -0.30
N ASP A 85 -4.04 -8.79 -0.63
CA ASP A 85 -5.13 -8.98 0.34
C ASP A 85 -5.42 -10.48 0.56
N LEU A 86 -5.43 -11.27 -0.52
CA LEU A 86 -5.73 -12.70 -0.48
C LEU A 86 -4.45 -13.56 -0.33
N ASN A 87 -4.60 -14.76 0.25
CA ASN A 87 -3.48 -15.72 0.33
C ASN A 87 -3.05 -16.23 -1.04
N ASP A 88 -4.04 -16.43 -1.93
CA ASP A 88 -3.78 -16.91 -3.29
C ASP A 88 -3.04 -15.84 -4.12
N GLU A 89 -3.32 -14.55 -3.89
CA GLU A 89 -2.53 -13.44 -4.47
C GLU A 89 -1.08 -13.47 -3.99
N SER A 90 -0.88 -13.66 -2.68
CA SER A 90 0.45 -13.73 -2.08
C SER A 90 1.29 -14.86 -2.70
N ALA A 91 0.71 -16.07 -2.79
CA ALA A 91 1.38 -17.21 -3.37
C ALA A 91 1.68 -17.01 -4.88
N LYS A 92 0.70 -16.49 -5.64
CA LYS A 92 0.89 -16.23 -7.08
C LYS A 92 1.93 -15.15 -7.34
N LEU A 93 1.93 -14.07 -6.58
CA LEU A 93 2.95 -13.01 -6.69
C LEU A 93 4.35 -13.56 -6.43
N HIS A 94 4.50 -14.41 -5.40
CA HIS A 94 5.78 -15.03 -5.09
C HIS A 94 6.25 -16.01 -6.20
N GLU A 95 5.32 -16.65 -6.89
CA GLU A 95 5.63 -17.51 -8.03
C GLU A 95 6.14 -16.73 -9.26
N VAL A 96 5.53 -15.56 -9.55
CA VAL A 96 5.77 -14.84 -10.82
C VAL A 96 6.77 -13.67 -10.71
N ILE A 97 7.07 -13.20 -9.49
CA ILE A 97 8.04 -12.13 -9.26
C ILE A 97 9.40 -12.72 -8.90
N ASN A 98 10.40 -12.41 -9.71
CA ASN A 98 11.77 -12.88 -9.52
C ASN A 98 12.36 -12.34 -8.21
N ASP A 99 13.12 -13.19 -7.51
CA ASP A 99 13.83 -12.84 -6.27
C ASP A 99 12.92 -12.23 -5.18
N SER A 100 11.63 -12.61 -5.20
CA SER A 100 10.69 -12.15 -4.19
C SER A 100 10.77 -12.99 -2.92
N VAL A 101 10.54 -12.34 -1.78
CA VAL A 101 10.33 -12.98 -0.48
C VAL A 101 8.90 -12.78 -0.04
N GLU A 102 8.20 -13.87 0.25
CA GLU A 102 6.83 -13.85 0.76
C GLU A 102 6.82 -13.87 2.28
N VAL A 103 5.98 -13.02 2.90
CA VAL A 103 5.72 -13.04 4.35
C VAL A 103 4.22 -13.17 4.60
N LYS A 104 3.83 -14.34 5.14
CA LYS A 104 2.46 -14.70 5.49
C LYS A 104 2.17 -14.63 6.99
N GLY A 105 0.89 -14.54 7.34
CA GLY A 105 0.44 -14.59 8.74
C GLY A 105 0.84 -15.89 9.46
N SER A 106 0.83 -17.03 8.74
CA SER A 106 1.18 -18.35 9.26
C SER A 106 2.69 -18.61 9.41
N ASP A 107 3.56 -17.76 8.88
CA ASP A 107 5.00 -17.96 8.93
C ASP A 107 5.52 -17.85 10.36
N LYS A 108 6.64 -18.53 10.61
CA LYS A 108 7.34 -18.47 11.89
C LYS A 108 7.80 -17.03 12.18
N PRO A 109 7.77 -16.58 13.44
CA PRO A 109 8.21 -15.23 13.82
C PRO A 109 9.61 -14.88 13.33
N GLU A 110 10.52 -15.84 13.33
CA GLU A 110 11.90 -15.66 12.87
C GLU A 110 11.96 -15.33 11.37
N HIS A 111 11.21 -16.05 10.52
CA HIS A 111 11.13 -15.76 9.09
C HIS A 111 10.58 -14.35 8.84
N LYS A 112 9.50 -13.98 9.51
CA LYS A 112 8.92 -12.63 9.41
C LYS A 112 9.92 -11.56 9.79
N SER A 113 10.58 -11.71 10.93
CA SER A 113 11.57 -10.74 11.43
C SER A 113 12.75 -10.60 10.47
N ASN A 114 13.35 -11.73 10.06
CA ASN A 114 14.51 -11.73 9.16
C ASN A 114 14.16 -11.12 7.79
N SER A 115 12.99 -11.44 7.24
CA SER A 115 12.54 -10.89 5.95
C SER A 115 12.29 -9.37 6.04
N MET A 116 11.62 -8.91 7.09
CA MET A 116 11.32 -7.49 7.28
C MET A 116 12.59 -6.66 7.52
N ILE A 117 13.53 -7.18 8.31
CA ILE A 117 14.83 -6.55 8.54
C ILE A 117 15.67 -6.57 7.25
N GLY A 118 15.74 -7.72 6.56
CA GLY A 118 16.46 -7.84 5.30
C GLY A 118 15.95 -6.88 4.23
N PHE A 119 14.64 -6.65 4.18
CA PHE A 119 14.06 -5.63 3.30
C PHE A 119 14.45 -4.20 3.72
N SER A 120 14.45 -3.89 5.01
CA SER A 120 14.91 -2.59 5.53
C SER A 120 16.38 -2.32 5.21
N GLU A 121 17.20 -3.36 5.18
CA GLU A 121 18.63 -3.28 4.88
C GLU A 121 18.97 -3.32 3.38
N GLY A 122 17.95 -3.41 2.50
CA GLY A 122 18.13 -3.48 1.06
C GLY A 122 18.62 -4.83 0.53
N LYS A 123 18.63 -5.88 1.36
CA LYS A 123 19.07 -7.25 0.99
C LYS A 123 18.00 -8.03 0.21
N ILE A 124 16.75 -7.64 0.35
CA ILE A 124 15.61 -8.23 -0.34
C ILE A 124 15.11 -7.23 -1.37
N LYS A 125 15.07 -7.65 -2.64
CA LYS A 125 14.63 -6.83 -3.76
C LYS A 125 13.11 -6.63 -3.74
N CYS A 126 12.37 -7.72 -3.64
CA CYS A 126 10.90 -7.70 -3.67
C CYS A 126 10.34 -8.36 -2.40
N LEU A 127 9.54 -7.62 -1.63
CA LEU A 127 8.83 -8.15 -0.47
C LEU A 127 7.34 -8.22 -0.77
N VAL A 128 6.77 -9.43 -0.71
CA VAL A 128 5.33 -9.68 -0.87
C VAL A 128 4.71 -9.92 0.49
N THR A 129 3.75 -9.11 0.89
CA THR A 129 3.08 -9.25 2.19
C THR A 129 1.72 -8.56 2.20
N LYS A 130 1.01 -8.63 3.33
CA LYS A 130 -0.30 -7.99 3.52
C LYS A 130 -0.20 -6.77 4.43
N PRO A 131 -1.02 -5.73 4.20
CA PRO A 131 -1.12 -4.60 5.12
C PRO A 131 -1.45 -5.01 6.56
N SER A 132 -2.25 -6.07 6.75
CA SER A 132 -2.58 -6.61 8.07
C SER A 132 -1.40 -7.25 8.80
N ILE A 133 -0.33 -7.63 8.09
CA ILE A 133 0.87 -8.28 8.66
C ILE A 133 1.98 -7.24 8.89
N ALA A 134 2.27 -6.43 7.90
CA ALA A 134 3.42 -5.52 7.90
C ALA A 134 3.03 -4.04 7.72
N GLY A 135 1.74 -3.72 7.66
CA GLY A 135 1.22 -2.36 7.53
C GLY A 135 1.40 -1.49 8.79
N PHE A 136 1.88 -2.05 9.91
CA PHE A 136 2.11 -1.34 11.16
C PHE A 136 3.55 -1.55 11.66
N GLY A 137 4.15 -0.49 12.23
CA GLY A 137 5.42 -0.55 12.96
C GLY A 137 6.71 -0.55 12.13
N MET A 138 6.68 -0.88 10.85
CA MET A 138 7.90 -0.95 10.02
C MET A 138 8.28 0.39 9.40
N ASN A 139 9.58 0.59 9.19
CA ASN A 139 10.16 1.77 8.55
C ASN A 139 10.94 1.34 7.31
N TRP A 140 10.38 1.60 6.13
CA TRP A 140 10.96 1.19 4.85
C TRP A 140 11.17 2.37 3.89
N GLN A 141 11.70 3.49 4.42
CA GLN A 141 12.08 4.65 3.59
C GLN A 141 13.24 4.37 2.63
N ASN A 142 13.90 3.22 2.72
CA ASN A 142 14.83 2.71 1.73
C ASN A 142 14.13 2.30 0.42
N CYS A 143 12.87 1.88 0.49
CA CYS A 143 12.04 1.57 -0.66
C CYS A 143 11.16 2.77 -1.04
N HIS A 144 10.95 2.98 -2.34
CA HIS A 144 10.11 4.06 -2.85
C HIS A 144 9.14 3.60 -3.95
N ASN A 145 9.08 2.30 -4.22
CA ASN A 145 8.14 1.72 -5.17
C ASN A 145 7.22 0.71 -4.47
N MET A 146 5.93 0.87 -4.66
CA MET A 146 4.91 -0.01 -4.09
C MET A 146 3.90 -0.44 -5.14
N ILE A 147 3.43 -1.67 -5.02
CA ILE A 147 2.32 -2.20 -5.81
C ILE A 147 1.25 -2.72 -4.85
N PHE A 148 0.00 -2.39 -5.11
CA PHE A 148 -1.16 -2.99 -4.48
C PHE A 148 -1.88 -3.84 -5.53
N THR A 149 -1.90 -5.16 -5.35
CA THR A 149 -2.63 -6.11 -6.23
C THR A 149 -4.02 -6.45 -5.72
N GLY A 150 -4.38 -5.94 -4.57
CA GLY A 150 -5.70 -6.00 -3.98
C GLY A 150 -5.80 -4.93 -2.91
N LEU A 151 -6.91 -4.20 -2.92
CA LEU A 151 -7.21 -3.22 -1.89
C LEU A 151 -8.38 -3.71 -1.04
N SER A 152 -8.22 -3.64 0.28
CA SER A 152 -9.36 -3.70 1.17
C SER A 152 -10.14 -2.39 1.10
N ASP A 153 -11.43 -2.40 1.47
CA ASP A 153 -12.23 -1.17 1.58
C ASP A 153 -11.77 -0.26 2.75
N SER A 154 -10.66 -0.57 3.41
CA SER A 154 -10.13 0.19 4.54
C SER A 154 -9.11 1.22 4.07
N TYR A 155 -9.53 2.49 4.08
CA TYR A 155 -8.61 3.63 3.85
C TYR A 155 -7.45 3.64 4.85
N GLU A 156 -7.71 3.31 6.11
CA GLU A 156 -6.67 3.26 7.14
C GLU A 156 -5.56 2.27 6.79
N GLN A 157 -5.93 1.05 6.36
CA GLN A 157 -4.94 0.04 5.96
C GLN A 157 -4.12 0.51 4.75
N PHE A 158 -4.75 1.11 3.76
CA PHE A 158 -4.06 1.68 2.60
C PHE A 158 -3.11 2.80 3.03
N TYR A 159 -3.61 3.76 3.79
CA TYR A 159 -2.81 4.88 4.30
C TYR A 159 -1.61 4.38 5.10
N GLN A 160 -1.81 3.49 6.05
CA GLN A 160 -0.74 2.92 6.88
C GLN A 160 0.29 2.15 6.03
N ALA A 161 -0.15 1.41 5.03
CA ALA A 161 0.74 0.69 4.12
C ALA A 161 1.60 1.65 3.28
N VAL A 162 1.02 2.72 2.73
CA VAL A 162 1.76 3.76 2.00
C VAL A 162 2.78 4.44 2.91
N ARG A 163 2.42 4.73 4.17
CA ARG A 163 3.29 5.35 5.17
C ARG A 163 4.46 4.48 5.63
N ARG A 164 4.58 3.24 5.17
CA ARG A 164 5.81 2.43 5.40
C ARG A 164 7.00 2.99 4.62
N CYS A 165 6.77 3.47 3.41
CA CYS A 165 7.81 4.05 2.54
C CYS A 165 7.70 5.59 2.47
N TYR A 166 6.49 6.14 2.41
CA TYR A 166 6.23 7.59 2.33
C TYR A 166 6.20 8.22 3.73
N ARG A 167 7.38 8.46 4.28
CA ARG A 167 7.53 8.96 5.65
C ARG A 167 8.80 9.78 5.82
N PHE A 168 8.96 10.35 7.01
CA PHE A 168 10.16 11.07 7.40
C PHE A 168 11.44 10.32 6.99
N GLY A 169 12.36 11.03 6.35
CA GLY A 169 13.62 10.48 5.84
C GLY A 169 13.57 9.90 4.43
N GLN A 170 12.39 9.83 3.79
CA GLN A 170 12.30 9.50 2.36
C GLN A 170 12.88 10.63 1.51
N LYS A 171 13.77 10.28 0.57
CA LYS A 171 14.47 11.25 -0.29
C LYS A 171 14.09 11.15 -1.77
N LYS A 172 13.43 10.04 -2.17
CA LYS A 172 13.01 9.80 -3.55
C LYS A 172 11.50 9.96 -3.68
N PRO A 173 10.98 10.40 -4.85
CA PRO A 173 9.54 10.32 -5.13
C PRO A 173 9.04 8.90 -4.92
N VAL A 174 7.92 8.77 -4.22
CA VAL A 174 7.32 7.45 -3.94
C VAL A 174 6.28 7.15 -5.00
N ASN A 175 6.42 6.01 -5.66
CA ASN A 175 5.51 5.52 -6.68
C ASN A 175 4.62 4.41 -6.10
N VAL A 176 3.34 4.57 -6.25
CA VAL A 176 2.31 3.62 -5.79
C VAL A 176 1.47 3.21 -6.98
N TYR A 177 1.54 1.93 -7.34
CA TYR A 177 0.74 1.35 -8.40
C TYR A 177 -0.42 0.55 -7.78
N ILE A 178 -1.63 0.88 -8.17
CA ILE A 178 -2.84 0.18 -7.71
C ILE A 178 -3.37 -0.61 -8.89
N ILE A 179 -3.23 -1.94 -8.85
CA ILE A 179 -3.64 -2.83 -9.92
C ILE A 179 -5.01 -3.43 -9.57
N ILE A 180 -6.02 -3.10 -10.35
CA ILE A 180 -7.41 -3.50 -10.13
C ILE A 180 -8.05 -4.08 -11.38
N SER A 181 -9.13 -4.82 -11.18
CA SER A 181 -10.09 -5.17 -12.24
C SER A 181 -11.03 -4.00 -12.51
N ALA A 182 -11.50 -3.85 -13.73
CA ALA A 182 -12.56 -2.90 -14.09
C ALA A 182 -13.81 -3.07 -13.20
N LYS A 183 -14.10 -4.30 -12.78
CA LYS A 183 -15.22 -4.63 -11.87
C LYS A 183 -14.98 -4.22 -10.41
N GLU A 184 -13.76 -3.82 -10.05
CA GLU A 184 -13.41 -3.32 -8.71
C GLU A 184 -13.43 -1.78 -8.61
N GLY A 185 -13.81 -1.06 -9.67
CA GLY A 185 -13.68 0.40 -9.80
C GLY A 185 -14.28 1.25 -8.67
N CYS A 186 -15.27 0.72 -7.94
CA CYS A 186 -15.83 1.40 -6.76
C CYS A 186 -14.87 1.48 -5.56
N VAL A 187 -13.79 0.72 -5.53
CA VAL A 187 -12.87 0.67 -4.37
C VAL A 187 -12.07 1.97 -4.28
N LYS A 188 -11.60 2.48 -5.43
CA LYS A 188 -10.84 3.74 -5.46
C LYS A 188 -11.71 4.93 -5.06
N GLU A 189 -12.92 5.04 -5.62
CA GLU A 189 -13.87 6.10 -5.25
C GLU A 189 -14.17 6.09 -3.75
N ASN A 190 -14.28 4.90 -3.14
CA ASN A 190 -14.46 4.77 -1.70
C ASN A 190 -13.23 5.22 -0.91
N ILE A 191 -12.02 4.93 -1.39
CA ILE A 191 -10.78 5.37 -0.76
C ILE A 191 -10.64 6.89 -0.88
N GLU A 192 -10.85 7.46 -2.06
CA GLU A 192 -10.78 8.91 -2.29
C GLU A 192 -11.83 9.67 -1.47
N ARG A 193 -13.07 9.15 -1.37
CA ARG A 193 -14.11 9.72 -0.53
C ARG A 193 -13.70 9.73 0.95
N LYS A 194 -13.20 8.61 1.46
CA LYS A 194 -12.74 8.49 2.84
C LYS A 194 -11.53 9.38 3.12
N GLN A 195 -10.64 9.54 2.14
CA GLN A 195 -9.53 10.49 2.22
C GLN A 195 -10.03 11.92 2.32
N ALA A 196 -11.00 12.30 1.48
CA ALA A 196 -11.59 13.64 1.50
C ALA A 196 -12.35 13.91 2.82
N ASP A 197 -12.98 12.89 3.40
CA ASP A 197 -13.66 12.99 4.69
C ASP A 197 -12.66 13.10 5.87
N PHE A 198 -11.48 12.51 5.75
CA PHE A 198 -10.42 12.60 6.77
C PHE A 198 -9.70 13.96 6.75
N LEU A 199 -9.63 14.62 5.58
CA LEU A 199 -8.98 15.91 5.41
C LEU A 199 -9.90 17.11 5.72
N LYS A 200 -11.18 16.89 6.05
CA LYS A 200 -12.14 17.89 6.52
C LYS A 200 -12.07 18.07 8.04
#